data_29221d28e2a0602ce94e1abe7c338a55
#
_entry.id   29221d28e2a0602ce94e1abe7c338a55
#
_cell.length_a   1.000
_cell.length_b   1.000
_cell.length_c   1.000
_cell.angle_alpha   90.00
_cell.angle_beta   90.00
_cell.angle_gamma   90.00
#
_symmetry.space_group_name_H-M   'P 1'
#
loop_
_entity.id
_entity.type
_entity.pdbx_description
1 polymer ?
#
loop_
_entity_poly.entity_id
_entity_poly.type
_entity_poly.pdbx_seq_one_letter_code
_entity_poly.pdbx_strand_id
1 'polypeptide(L)'
;MKRQDLIDGFLLDFKPKKDQSWKSCYFFAYYLKKKHKIDTELIEGISRINKVDYWIVRFDDLDEDIHAKAVNITPDYIDKPEMVWSLKAFEKDNF
;
A
#
# COMPACT_ATOMS: atom_id res chain seq x y z
N MET A 1 12.24 -10.86 10.41
CA MET A 1 10.97 -10.36 10.98
C MET A 1 9.82 -10.87 10.15
N LYS A 2 8.77 -11.32 10.80
CA LYS A 2 7.60 -11.86 10.09
C LYS A 2 6.82 -10.75 9.40
N ARG A 3 6.20 -11.10 8.27
CA ARG A 3 5.38 -10.16 7.48
C ARG A 3 4.33 -9.44 8.33
N GLN A 4 3.61 -10.17 9.18
CA GLN A 4 2.57 -9.57 10.02
C GLN A 4 3.14 -8.58 11.03
N ASP A 5 4.34 -8.83 11.54
CA ASP A 5 4.99 -7.90 12.47
C ASP A 5 5.33 -6.57 11.80
N LEU A 6 5.75 -6.61 10.53
CA LEU A 6 6.01 -5.38 9.76
C LEU A 6 4.73 -4.57 9.57
N ILE A 7 3.64 -5.24 9.25
CA ILE A 7 2.33 -4.61 9.06
C ILE A 7 1.84 -4.00 10.37
N ASP A 8 1.87 -4.78 11.44
CA ASP A 8 1.39 -4.32 12.76
C ASP A 8 2.21 -3.13 13.27
N GLY A 9 3.53 -3.18 13.11
CA GLY A 9 4.39 -2.09 13.52
C GLY A 9 4.07 -0.78 12.80
N PHE A 10 3.77 -0.86 11.50
CA PHE A 10 3.36 0.32 10.74
C PHE A 10 2.01 0.86 11.21
N LEU A 11 1.04 -0.02 11.43
CA LEU A 11 -0.33 0.39 11.76
C LEU A 11 -0.49 0.97 13.16
N LEU A 12 0.51 0.82 14.04
CA LEU A 12 0.44 1.38 15.39
C LEU A 12 0.20 2.89 15.39
N ASP A 13 0.87 3.62 14.50
CA ASP A 13 0.85 5.09 14.50
C ASP A 13 0.19 5.69 13.27
N PHE A 14 -0.19 4.87 12.29
CA PHE A 14 -0.69 5.38 11.02
C PHE A 14 -2.22 5.37 10.98
N LYS A 15 -2.83 6.56 10.79
CA LYS A 15 -4.28 6.75 10.77
C LYS A 15 -4.69 7.48 9.50
N PRO A 16 -4.86 6.78 8.37
CA PRO A 16 -5.20 7.42 7.10
C PRO A 16 -6.68 7.76 7.00
N LYS A 17 -7.02 8.58 6.00
CA LYS A 17 -8.42 8.81 5.61
C LYS A 17 -8.89 7.69 4.68
N LYS A 18 -10.18 7.37 4.72
CA LYS A 18 -10.75 6.24 3.98
C LYS A 18 -10.62 6.36 2.46
N ASP A 19 -10.58 7.58 1.93
CA ASP A 19 -10.53 7.83 0.50
C ASP A 19 -9.13 8.00 -0.07
N GLN A 20 -8.10 7.71 0.73
CA GLN A 20 -6.71 7.96 0.35
C GLN A 20 -5.86 6.68 0.42
N SER A 21 -6.24 5.67 -0.37
CA SER A 21 -5.51 4.39 -0.38
C SER A 21 -4.04 4.57 -0.81
N TRP A 22 -3.76 5.52 -1.72
CA TRP A 22 -2.39 5.76 -2.16
C TRP A 22 -1.48 6.21 -1.03
N LYS A 23 -2.02 6.98 -0.07
CA LYS A 23 -1.23 7.43 1.09
C LYS A 23 -0.85 6.26 1.99
N SER A 24 -1.79 5.36 2.25
CA SER A 24 -1.51 4.16 3.03
C SER A 24 -0.38 3.35 2.39
N CYS A 25 -0.47 3.13 1.09
CA CYS A 25 0.52 2.35 0.36
C CYS A 25 1.88 3.05 0.31
N TYR A 26 1.89 4.35 0.00
CA TYR A 26 3.14 5.09 -0.06
C TYR A 26 3.85 5.11 1.28
N PHE A 27 3.15 5.45 2.35
CA PHE A 27 3.78 5.55 3.67
C PHE A 27 4.22 4.17 4.19
N PHE A 28 3.49 3.12 3.87
CA PHE A 28 3.92 1.77 4.23
C PHE A 28 5.19 1.38 3.47
N ALA A 29 5.24 1.64 2.17
CA ALA A 29 6.44 1.38 1.37
C ALA A 29 7.64 2.18 1.87
N TYR A 30 7.42 3.44 2.21
CA TYR A 30 8.46 4.31 2.79
C TYR A 30 8.97 3.75 4.12
N TYR A 31 8.05 3.34 5.00
CA TYR A 31 8.38 2.73 6.28
C TYR A 31 9.24 1.48 6.11
N LEU A 32 8.84 0.59 5.20
CA LEU A 32 9.60 -0.63 4.94
C LEU A 32 11.01 -0.32 4.42
N LYS A 33 11.13 0.65 3.52
CA LYS A 33 12.43 1.02 2.95
C LYS A 33 13.34 1.67 3.99
N LYS A 34 12.83 2.65 4.71
CA LYS A 34 13.64 3.44 5.66
C LYS A 34 14.00 2.66 6.91
N LYS A 35 13.06 1.92 7.47
CA LYS A 35 13.26 1.25 8.75
C LYS A 35 13.79 -0.17 8.61
N HIS A 36 13.42 -0.86 7.54
CA HIS A 36 13.75 -2.30 7.38
C HIS A 36 14.55 -2.61 6.13
N LYS A 37 14.84 -1.63 5.28
CA LYS A 37 15.59 -1.79 4.03
C LYS A 37 14.94 -2.79 3.07
N ILE A 38 13.62 -2.83 3.05
CA ILE A 38 12.83 -3.71 2.20
C ILE A 38 12.30 -2.93 1.00
N ASP A 39 12.53 -3.45 -0.20
CA ASP A 39 11.99 -2.87 -1.43
C ASP A 39 10.57 -3.37 -1.64
N THR A 40 9.72 -2.51 -2.20
CA THR A 40 8.33 -2.79 -2.44
C THR A 40 7.93 -2.34 -3.84
N GLU A 41 6.74 -2.77 -4.27
CA GLU A 41 6.09 -2.25 -5.46
C GLU A 41 4.73 -1.69 -5.06
N LEU A 42 4.39 -0.51 -5.58
CA LEU A 42 3.08 0.10 -5.41
C LEU A 42 2.25 -0.23 -6.63
N ILE A 43 1.09 -0.84 -6.43
CA ILE A 43 0.25 -1.30 -7.53
C ILE A 43 -1.00 -0.43 -7.58
N GLU A 44 -1.14 0.27 -8.70
CA GLU A 44 -2.30 1.09 -8.99
C GLU A 44 -3.31 0.28 -9.78
N GLY A 45 -4.57 0.36 -9.38
CA GLY A 45 -5.65 -0.31 -10.08
C GLY A 45 -6.97 0.38 -9.81
N ILE A 46 -8.06 -0.34 -10.06
CA ILE A 46 -9.40 0.19 -9.88
C ILE A 46 -10.13 -0.66 -8.85
N SER A 47 -10.74 0.04 -7.88
CA SER A 47 -11.56 -0.60 -6.86
C SER A 47 -12.70 -1.39 -7.50
N ARG A 48 -12.87 -2.64 -7.09
CA ARG A 48 -13.97 -3.47 -7.54
C ARG A 48 -15.32 -2.90 -7.12
N ILE A 49 -15.38 -2.30 -5.95
CA ILE A 49 -16.63 -1.82 -5.35
C ILE A 49 -17.02 -0.45 -5.90
N ASN A 50 -16.09 0.51 -5.85
CA ASN A 50 -16.40 1.91 -6.14
C ASN A 50 -15.96 2.37 -7.53
N LYS A 51 -15.22 1.56 -8.25
CA LYS A 51 -14.69 1.89 -9.59
C LYS A 51 -13.81 3.14 -9.62
N VAL A 52 -13.17 3.45 -8.50
CA VAL A 52 -12.20 4.55 -8.38
C VAL A 52 -10.80 3.98 -8.22
N ASP A 53 -9.80 4.84 -8.35
CA ASP A 53 -8.41 4.43 -8.16
C ASP A 53 -8.20 3.84 -6.77
N TYR A 54 -7.52 2.71 -6.75
CA TYR A 54 -7.23 1.99 -5.51
C TYR A 54 -5.82 1.43 -5.57
N TRP A 55 -5.10 1.50 -4.45
CA TRP A 55 -3.70 1.12 -4.39
C TRP A 55 -3.47 0.00 -3.39
N ILE A 56 -2.59 -0.94 -3.76
CA ILE A 56 -2.09 -1.97 -2.87
C ILE A 56 -0.56 -2.01 -2.94
N VAL A 57 0.05 -2.74 -2.02
CA VAL A 57 1.52 -2.87 -1.96
C VAL A 57 1.91 -4.32 -2.16
N ARG A 58 2.92 -4.54 -2.99
CA ARG A 58 3.56 -5.86 -3.12
C ARG A 58 4.91 -5.83 -2.46
N PHE A 59 5.13 -6.72 -1.51
CA PHE A 59 6.43 -6.95 -0.94
C PHE A 59 6.55 -8.43 -0.56
N ASP A 60 7.78 -8.95 -0.64
CA ASP A 60 8.05 -10.37 -0.38
C ASP A 60 7.18 -11.27 -1.27
N ASP A 61 6.99 -10.84 -2.53
CA ASP A 61 6.22 -11.51 -3.58
C ASP A 61 4.74 -11.72 -3.28
N LEU A 62 4.20 -11.02 -2.28
CA LEU A 62 2.78 -11.09 -1.93
C LEU A 62 2.15 -9.71 -1.92
N ASP A 63 0.91 -9.64 -2.41
CA ASP A 63 0.14 -8.40 -2.41
C ASP A 63 -0.52 -8.18 -1.06
N GLU A 64 -0.53 -6.93 -0.61
CA GLU A 64 -1.10 -6.56 0.67
C GLU A 64 -2.00 -5.33 0.51
N ASP A 65 -3.26 -5.45 0.91
CA ASP A 65 -4.19 -4.33 0.98
C ASP A 65 -4.01 -3.63 2.33
N ILE A 66 -2.94 -2.83 2.44
CA ILE A 66 -2.60 -2.15 3.70
C ILE A 66 -3.65 -1.10 4.06
N HIS A 67 -4.27 -0.47 3.07
CA HIS A 67 -5.29 0.55 3.31
C HIS A 67 -6.52 -0.05 3.99
N ALA A 68 -7.00 -1.20 3.52
CA ALA A 68 -8.15 -1.87 4.13
C ALA A 68 -7.89 -2.19 5.59
N LYS A 69 -6.68 -2.63 5.93
CA LYS A 69 -6.29 -2.89 7.31
C LYS A 69 -6.21 -1.61 8.13
N ALA A 70 -5.67 -0.54 7.56
CA ALA A 70 -5.49 0.72 8.27
C ALA A 70 -6.81 1.40 8.61
N VAL A 71 -7.81 1.30 7.74
CA VAL A 71 -9.13 1.93 7.97
C VAL A 71 -10.19 0.93 8.42
N ASN A 72 -9.82 -0.32 8.64
CA ASN A 72 -10.68 -1.39 9.14
C ASN A 72 -11.93 -1.61 8.28
N ILE A 73 -11.69 -1.81 6.99
CA ILE A 73 -12.75 -2.15 6.03
C ILE A 73 -12.46 -3.51 5.40
N THR A 74 -13.45 -4.07 4.72
CA THR A 74 -13.27 -5.30 3.94
C THR A 74 -12.27 -5.03 2.82
N PRO A 75 -11.26 -5.91 2.62
CA PRO A 75 -10.32 -5.72 1.53
C PRO A 75 -11.03 -5.59 0.19
N ASP A 76 -10.61 -4.59 -0.58
CA ASP A 76 -11.17 -4.32 -1.90
C ASP A 76 -10.13 -4.73 -2.93
N TYR A 77 -10.50 -5.70 -3.76
CA TYR A 77 -9.55 -6.22 -4.72
C TYR A 77 -9.50 -5.34 -5.96
N ILE A 78 -8.30 -5.18 -6.45
CA ILE A 78 -8.07 -4.54 -7.73
C ILE A 78 -8.35 -5.58 -8.82
N ASP A 79 -9.39 -5.35 -9.62
CA ASP A 79 -9.75 -6.26 -10.69
C ASP A 79 -8.68 -6.35 -11.76
N LYS A 80 -8.07 -5.22 -12.09
CA LYS A 80 -7.00 -5.15 -13.10
C LYS A 80 -5.96 -4.15 -12.63
N PRO A 81 -4.77 -4.63 -12.25
CA PRO A 81 -3.66 -3.72 -12.00
C PRO A 81 -3.36 -2.91 -13.26
N GLU A 82 -3.43 -1.60 -13.18
CA GLU A 82 -3.16 -0.73 -14.32
C GLU A 82 -1.68 -0.38 -14.43
N MET A 83 -1.01 -0.25 -13.28
CA MET A 83 0.38 0.17 -13.26
C MET A 83 1.08 -0.33 -12.00
N VAL A 84 2.36 -0.67 -12.16
CA VAL A 84 3.22 -1.09 -11.04
C VAL A 84 4.35 -0.07 -10.93
N TRP A 85 4.53 0.48 -9.73
CA TRP A 85 5.51 1.51 -9.46
C TRP A 85 6.53 1.03 -8.42
N SER A 86 7.80 1.32 -8.64
CA SER A 86 8.75 1.28 -7.53
C SER A 86 8.51 2.49 -6.63
N LEU A 87 8.95 2.44 -5.37
CA LEU A 87 8.84 3.58 -4.47
C LEU A 87 9.51 4.82 -5.07
N LYS A 88 10.70 4.64 -5.63
CA LYS A 88 11.47 5.73 -6.23
C LYS A 88 10.75 6.35 -7.42
N ALA A 89 10.18 5.53 -8.30
CA ALA A 89 9.42 6.02 -9.45
C ALA A 89 8.17 6.77 -9.02
N PHE A 90 7.47 6.26 -8.01
CA PHE A 90 6.28 6.93 -7.46
C PHE A 90 6.66 8.30 -6.87
N GLU A 91 7.73 8.37 -6.10
CA GLU A 91 8.18 9.64 -5.51
C GLU A 91 8.57 10.66 -6.59
N LYS A 92 9.25 10.21 -7.64
CA LYS A 92 9.66 11.08 -8.74
C LYS A 92 8.46 11.70 -9.45
N ASP A 93 7.38 10.94 -9.60
CA ASP A 93 6.19 11.39 -10.35
C ASP A 93 5.24 12.25 -9.50
N ASN A 94 5.24 12.06 -8.17
CA ASN A 94 4.24 12.69 -7.29
C ASN A 94 4.82 13.73 -6.32
N PHE A 95 6.12 13.86 -6.26
CA PHE A 95 6.79 14.82 -5.36
C PHE A 95 7.98 15.55 -6.06
#